data_d6c71fc610ff9c7a78f88def9d9e036c
#
_entry.id   d6c71fc610ff9c7a78f88def9d9e036c
#
_cell.length_a   1.000
_cell.length_b   1.000
_cell.length_c   1.000
_cell.angle_alpha   90.00
_cell.angle_beta   90.00
_cell.angle_gamma   90.00
#
_symmetry.space_group_name_H-M   'P 1'
#
loop_
_entity.id
_entity.type
_entity.pdbx_description
1 polymer ?
#
loop_
_entity_poly.entity_id
_entity_poly.type
_entity_poly.pdbx_seq_one_letter_code
_entity_poly.pdbx_strand_id
1 'polypeptide(L)'
;MSEAERLAAGDPTLFAGSTAATALGWLRHSSAYGGPWLSTIEARLPRRHERTLLVGMGGSSSPARMLSRAPFLTVLDTSNPDTIAATEFDGATLIVASKSGTTVEVQTLMAHALVNGVEPEDLVVITDPGTSLAALGDWLGATVILADPHTGGRFSALSPFGLVPALYAGWSVTELAELQDANQLDAGVVERALARAAAVEIVDGVGQLDVGGDPAANGTALWFEQLIAETTGKDGRGIIPVPGAGPGPGPSEILELHLAAAWLARQLGVDPFNQPDVERAKRDVFVRLMPDARDQSTPVAGVASLGAVLDYPGYHTLQVYGPLSAGEQLAPLRAAVAARCGTTTANLGPRYLHSTGQLHKGGPAVGVIQVVLRPASAPRRIQGRGYTFHDLHRAQADADLAALVSVGRPVARVVADTIDEVLAMVAALG
;
A
#
# COMPACT_ATOMS: atom_id res chain seq x y z
N MET A 1 -18.01 31.50 -0.78
CA MET A 1 -16.79 30.78 -1.19
C MET A 1 -17.16 29.76 -2.26
N SER A 2 -16.42 29.74 -3.35
CA SER A 2 -16.49 28.67 -4.35
C SER A 2 -16.06 27.32 -3.74
N GLU A 3 -16.34 26.21 -4.43
CA GLU A 3 -15.88 24.89 -3.98
C GLU A 3 -14.34 24.81 -3.95
N ALA A 4 -13.67 25.46 -4.89
CA ALA A 4 -12.20 25.57 -4.91
C ALA A 4 -11.66 26.29 -3.67
N GLU A 5 -12.26 27.43 -3.31
CA GLU A 5 -11.87 28.18 -2.08
C GLU A 5 -12.14 27.38 -0.81
N ARG A 6 -13.24 26.63 -0.75
CA ARG A 6 -13.54 25.74 0.38
C ARG A 6 -12.56 24.59 0.48
N LEU A 7 -12.17 24.01 -0.67
CA LEU A 7 -11.16 22.94 -0.69
C LEU A 7 -9.79 23.44 -0.23
N ALA A 8 -9.38 24.61 -0.71
CA ALA A 8 -8.14 25.28 -0.27
C ALA A 8 -8.16 25.62 1.23
N ALA A 9 -9.32 25.95 1.78
CA ALA A 9 -9.50 26.23 3.20
C ALA A 9 -9.56 24.95 4.08
N GLY A 10 -9.57 23.76 3.47
CA GLY A 10 -9.70 22.50 4.18
C GLY A 10 -11.08 22.32 4.84
N ASP A 11 -12.15 22.75 4.15
CA ASP A 11 -13.51 22.62 4.65
C ASP A 11 -13.96 21.14 4.64
N PRO A 12 -14.10 20.48 5.81
CA PRO A 12 -14.45 19.08 5.87
C PRO A 12 -15.88 18.79 5.36
N THR A 13 -16.75 19.80 5.32
CA THR A 13 -18.14 19.63 4.88
C THR A 13 -18.28 19.41 3.37
N LEU A 14 -17.17 19.54 2.64
CA LEU A 14 -17.10 19.17 1.22
C LEU A 14 -17.19 17.66 0.98
N PHE A 15 -16.84 16.84 1.98
CA PHE A 15 -16.69 15.40 1.83
C PHE A 15 -17.79 14.63 2.56
N ALA A 16 -18.18 13.50 2.01
CA ALA A 16 -19.08 12.58 2.67
C ALA A 16 -18.43 11.94 3.92
N GLY A 17 -19.26 11.60 4.90
CA GLY A 17 -18.81 10.94 6.13
C GLY A 17 -18.29 11.91 7.20
N SER A 18 -18.04 11.38 8.40
CA SER A 18 -17.56 12.15 9.56
C SER A 18 -16.02 12.21 9.67
N THR A 19 -15.32 11.39 8.90
CA THR A 19 -13.86 11.22 8.99
C THR A 19 -13.11 12.48 8.54
N ALA A 20 -13.68 13.24 7.59
CA ALA A 20 -13.06 14.45 7.05
C ALA A 20 -12.71 15.50 8.13
N ALA A 21 -13.51 15.60 9.19
CA ALA A 21 -13.28 16.57 10.28
C ALA A 21 -11.90 16.41 10.96
N THR A 22 -11.32 15.22 10.90
CA THR A 22 -10.05 14.89 11.56
C THR A 22 -8.98 14.36 10.62
N ALA A 23 -9.19 14.38 9.28
CA ALA A 23 -8.31 13.70 8.33
C ALA A 23 -7.66 14.63 7.29
N LEU A 24 -7.72 15.96 7.48
CA LEU A 24 -7.21 16.95 6.52
C LEU A 24 -5.82 17.51 6.88
N GLY A 25 -5.07 16.88 7.79
CA GLY A 25 -3.73 17.30 8.17
C GLY A 25 -2.76 17.41 7.00
N TRP A 26 -2.91 16.52 6.01
CA TRP A 26 -2.08 16.45 4.81
C TRP A 26 -2.05 17.74 3.96
N LEU A 27 -3.06 18.59 4.07
CA LEU A 27 -3.08 19.90 3.40
C LEU A 27 -1.98 20.84 3.86
N ARG A 28 -1.39 20.59 5.03
CA ARG A 28 -0.34 21.42 5.63
C ARG A 28 1.03 20.76 5.67
N HIS A 29 1.18 19.56 5.10
CA HIS A 29 2.45 18.81 5.21
C HIS A 29 3.62 19.56 4.59
N SER A 30 3.44 20.17 3.42
CA SER A 30 4.49 20.94 2.74
C SER A 30 5.04 22.09 3.61
N SER A 31 4.18 22.79 4.36
CA SER A 31 4.61 23.82 5.28
C SER A 31 5.12 23.27 6.62
N ALA A 32 4.53 22.18 7.13
CA ALA A 32 4.90 21.59 8.41
C ALA A 32 6.24 20.85 8.38
N TYR A 33 6.56 20.21 7.25
CA TYR A 33 7.74 19.37 7.07
C TYR A 33 8.74 19.96 6.05
N GLY A 34 8.88 21.29 6.02
CA GLY A 34 9.81 22.01 5.14
C GLY A 34 11.27 21.91 5.59
N GLY A 35 12.15 22.72 4.97
CA GLY A 35 13.59 22.68 5.17
C GLY A 35 14.07 22.70 6.63
N PRO A 36 13.54 23.56 7.53
CA PRO A 36 13.94 23.58 8.93
C PRO A 36 13.65 22.26 9.67
N TRP A 37 12.48 21.65 9.41
CA TRP A 37 12.14 20.35 9.97
C TRP A 37 13.06 19.25 9.43
N LEU A 38 13.27 19.21 8.11
CA LEU A 38 14.16 18.25 7.45
C LEU A 38 15.57 18.28 8.01
N SER A 39 16.16 19.48 8.18
CA SER A 39 17.50 19.64 8.76
C SER A 39 17.55 19.14 10.22
N THR A 40 16.51 19.40 10.99
CA THR A 40 16.43 18.94 12.38
C THR A 40 16.33 17.42 12.46
N ILE A 41 15.57 16.81 11.57
CA ILE A 41 15.41 15.34 11.53
C ILE A 41 16.69 14.69 11.03
N GLU A 42 17.28 15.16 9.93
CA GLU A 42 18.54 14.61 9.40
C GLU A 42 19.64 14.54 10.46
N ALA A 43 19.78 15.60 11.29
CA ALA A 43 20.76 15.66 12.36
C ALA A 43 20.54 14.62 13.48
N ARG A 44 19.33 14.04 13.58
CA ARG A 44 18.96 13.02 14.58
C ARG A 44 19.02 11.60 14.02
N LEU A 45 19.05 11.44 12.68
CA LEU A 45 19.03 10.12 12.06
C LEU A 45 20.34 9.37 12.35
N PRO A 46 20.29 8.04 12.61
CA PRO A 46 21.48 7.22 12.66
C PRO A 46 22.22 7.26 11.32
N ARG A 47 23.53 7.01 11.40
CA ARG A 47 24.37 6.94 10.20
C ARG A 47 23.81 5.86 9.25
N ARG A 48 23.69 6.21 7.97
CA ARG A 48 23.31 5.24 6.95
C ARG A 48 24.40 4.20 6.76
N HIS A 49 24.06 2.94 6.93
CA HIS A 49 24.88 1.81 6.54
C HIS A 49 24.81 1.56 5.03
N GLU A 50 25.61 0.63 4.53
CA GLU A 50 25.57 0.24 3.11
C GLU A 50 24.18 -0.26 2.68
N ARG A 51 23.46 -0.91 3.62
CA ARG A 51 22.06 -1.35 3.45
C ARG A 51 21.13 -0.54 4.33
N THR A 52 20.08 -0.06 3.71
CA THR A 52 18.93 0.51 4.44
C THR A 52 17.69 -0.26 4.06
N LEU A 53 16.99 -0.78 5.06
CA LEU A 53 15.74 -1.52 4.92
C LEU A 53 14.59 -0.68 5.45
N LEU A 54 13.50 -0.61 4.70
CA LEU A 54 12.23 -0.04 5.18
C LEU A 54 11.21 -1.16 5.36
N VAL A 55 10.71 -1.31 6.56
CA VAL A 55 9.58 -2.18 6.89
C VAL A 55 8.34 -1.31 7.07
N GLY A 56 7.35 -1.49 6.21
CA GLY A 56 6.11 -0.72 6.23
C GLY A 56 5.07 -1.31 5.29
N MET A 57 3.80 -0.94 5.45
CA MET A 57 2.72 -1.41 4.60
C MET A 57 1.88 -0.26 4.09
N GLY A 58 1.43 -0.34 2.83
CA GLY A 58 0.58 0.68 2.20
C GLY A 58 1.19 2.08 2.25
N GLY A 59 0.45 3.05 2.81
CA GLY A 59 0.93 4.44 2.93
C GLY A 59 2.18 4.64 3.78
N SER A 60 2.63 3.61 4.52
CA SER A 60 3.92 3.65 5.24
C SER A 60 5.10 3.15 4.39
N SER A 61 4.87 2.66 3.18
CA SER A 61 5.91 2.15 2.28
C SER A 61 5.79 2.64 0.84
N SER A 62 4.59 2.84 0.30
CA SER A 62 4.40 3.27 -1.08
C SER A 62 4.99 4.65 -1.40
N PRO A 63 4.95 5.66 -0.49
CA PRO A 63 5.67 6.92 -0.73
C PRO A 63 7.18 6.73 -0.83
N ALA A 64 7.75 5.85 -0.02
CA ALA A 64 9.18 5.54 -0.07
C ALA A 64 9.57 4.87 -1.39
N ARG A 65 8.71 4.00 -1.94
CA ARG A 65 8.94 3.41 -3.28
C ARG A 65 8.88 4.47 -4.38
N MET A 66 7.95 5.41 -4.29
CA MET A 66 7.84 6.54 -5.24
C MET A 66 9.08 7.43 -5.22
N LEU A 67 9.60 7.73 -4.03
CA LEU A 67 10.77 8.58 -3.82
C LEU A 67 12.10 7.81 -3.83
N SER A 68 12.08 6.49 -4.05
CA SER A 68 13.30 5.69 -4.03
C SER A 68 14.21 6.02 -5.22
N ARG A 69 15.49 6.23 -4.90
CA ARG A 69 16.59 6.27 -5.87
C ARG A 69 17.41 5.02 -5.67
N ALA A 70 17.22 4.02 -6.56
CA ALA A 70 17.98 2.77 -6.49
C ALA A 70 19.50 3.02 -6.50
N PRO A 71 20.31 2.25 -5.78
CA PRO A 71 20.03 1.03 -5.01
C PRO A 71 19.93 1.25 -3.48
N PHE A 72 19.75 2.47 -3.00
CA PHE A 72 20.01 2.85 -1.61
C PHE A 72 19.00 2.36 -0.56
N LEU A 73 17.77 2.05 -0.97
CA LEU A 73 16.70 1.66 -0.05
C LEU A 73 15.97 0.41 -0.55
N THR A 74 15.92 -0.62 0.29
CA THR A 74 15.10 -1.81 0.05
C THR A 74 13.81 -1.75 0.88
N VAL A 75 12.68 -1.83 0.22
CA VAL A 75 11.36 -1.78 0.88
C VAL A 75 10.82 -3.20 1.07
N LEU A 76 10.60 -3.57 2.33
CA LEU A 76 10.03 -4.84 2.77
C LEU A 76 8.56 -4.65 3.18
N ASP A 77 7.67 -4.69 2.22
CA ASP A 77 6.21 -4.58 2.40
C ASP A 77 5.51 -5.93 2.18
N THR A 78 6.07 -6.98 2.75
CA THR A 78 5.63 -8.36 2.58
C THR A 78 5.83 -9.19 3.86
N SER A 79 5.06 -10.25 4.00
CA SER A 79 5.29 -11.34 4.95
C SER A 79 5.81 -12.61 4.26
N ASN A 80 6.14 -12.52 2.96
CA ASN A 80 6.54 -13.71 2.19
C ASN A 80 7.86 -14.29 2.74
N PRO A 81 7.86 -15.59 3.11
CA PRO A 81 9.01 -16.22 3.76
C PRO A 81 10.25 -16.31 2.89
N ASP A 82 10.11 -16.44 1.56
CA ASP A 82 11.27 -16.52 0.64
C ASP A 82 11.96 -15.16 0.53
N THR A 83 11.18 -14.07 0.46
CA THR A 83 11.73 -12.71 0.50
C THR A 83 12.47 -12.45 1.80
N ILE A 84 11.89 -12.85 2.94
CA ILE A 84 12.51 -12.67 4.25
C ILE A 84 13.77 -13.52 4.37
N ALA A 85 13.75 -14.76 3.81
CA ALA A 85 14.91 -15.64 3.79
C ALA A 85 16.08 -15.07 2.98
N ALA A 86 15.79 -14.34 1.90
CA ALA A 86 16.78 -13.73 1.03
C ALA A 86 17.27 -12.35 1.52
N THR A 87 16.64 -11.78 2.55
CA THR A 87 17.00 -10.47 3.09
C THR A 87 18.12 -10.60 4.14
N GLU A 88 19.17 -9.83 3.96
CA GLU A 88 20.21 -9.67 4.97
C GLU A 88 19.89 -8.50 5.91
N PHE A 89 19.75 -8.79 7.19
CA PHE A 89 19.44 -7.79 8.23
C PHE A 89 20.67 -7.32 8.99
N ASP A 90 21.69 -8.16 9.12
CA ASP A 90 22.90 -7.86 9.88
C ASP A 90 23.61 -6.61 9.36
N GLY A 91 23.90 -5.67 10.27
CA GLY A 91 24.55 -4.40 9.95
C GLY A 91 23.72 -3.46 9.05
N ALA A 92 22.40 -3.63 8.96
CA ALA A 92 21.55 -2.74 8.18
C ALA A 92 20.97 -1.61 9.05
N THR A 93 20.79 -0.42 8.47
CA THR A 93 19.87 0.57 9.03
C THR A 93 18.44 0.10 8.78
N LEU A 94 17.60 0.07 9.81
CA LEU A 94 16.21 -0.35 9.70
C LEU A 94 15.24 0.79 9.96
N ILE A 95 14.43 1.13 8.98
CA ILE A 95 13.30 2.05 9.14
C ILE A 95 12.04 1.23 9.35
N VAL A 96 11.38 1.40 10.49
CA VAL A 96 10.12 0.73 10.84
C VAL A 96 9.00 1.76 10.79
N ALA A 97 8.13 1.64 9.80
CA ALA A 97 7.10 2.62 9.52
C ALA A 97 5.69 2.00 9.67
N SER A 98 4.94 2.46 10.67
CA SER A 98 3.55 2.06 10.89
C SER A 98 2.77 3.16 11.59
N LYS A 99 1.76 3.71 10.91
CA LYS A 99 0.92 4.77 11.45
C LYS A 99 0.23 4.35 12.76
N SER A 100 -0.44 3.22 12.76
CA SER A 100 -1.16 2.68 13.94
C SER A 100 -0.25 2.03 14.99
N GLY A 101 0.99 1.69 14.62
CA GLY A 101 1.90 0.91 15.45
C GLY A 101 1.50 -0.56 15.67
N THR A 102 0.39 -1.02 15.07
CA THR A 102 -0.20 -2.35 15.31
C THR A 102 -0.15 -3.28 14.09
N THR A 103 0.42 -2.85 12.99
CA THR A 103 0.52 -3.64 11.74
C THR A 103 1.35 -4.90 12.00
N VAL A 104 0.73 -6.08 11.82
CA VAL A 104 1.35 -7.37 12.18
C VAL A 104 2.64 -7.64 11.40
N GLU A 105 2.66 -7.33 10.12
CA GLU A 105 3.84 -7.49 9.26
C GLU A 105 5.01 -6.64 9.79
N VAL A 106 4.73 -5.40 10.17
CA VAL A 106 5.74 -4.46 10.66
C VAL A 106 6.30 -4.94 12.00
N GLN A 107 5.44 -5.35 12.94
CA GLN A 107 5.88 -5.86 14.23
C GLN A 107 6.70 -7.15 14.10
N THR A 108 6.29 -8.07 13.22
CA THR A 108 6.97 -9.36 13.04
C THR A 108 8.31 -9.19 12.33
N LEU A 109 8.39 -8.32 11.31
CA LEU A 109 9.64 -8.03 10.60
C LEU A 109 10.63 -7.27 11.49
N MET A 110 10.17 -6.28 12.27
CA MET A 110 11.01 -5.59 13.25
C MET A 110 11.61 -6.58 14.28
N ALA A 111 10.76 -7.42 14.88
CA ALA A 111 11.23 -8.42 15.84
C ALA A 111 12.23 -9.41 15.20
N HIS A 112 12.00 -9.79 13.93
CA HIS A 112 12.90 -10.65 13.18
C HIS A 112 14.25 -9.96 12.89
N ALA A 113 14.23 -8.71 12.48
CA ALA A 113 15.43 -7.92 12.18
C ALA A 113 16.34 -7.75 13.39
N LEU A 114 15.75 -7.41 14.56
CA LEU A 114 16.50 -7.23 15.81
C LEU A 114 17.22 -8.50 16.26
N VAL A 115 16.66 -9.70 16.05
CA VAL A 115 17.34 -10.97 16.38
C VAL A 115 18.28 -11.45 15.27
N ASN A 116 18.31 -10.78 14.14
CA ASN A 116 19.20 -11.09 13.01
C ASN A 116 20.20 -9.96 12.73
N GLY A 117 20.62 -9.21 13.77
CA GLY A 117 21.79 -8.33 13.73
C GLY A 117 21.52 -6.87 13.40
N VAL A 118 20.26 -6.41 13.45
CA VAL A 118 19.98 -4.96 13.47
C VAL A 118 20.11 -4.47 14.92
N GLU A 119 20.99 -3.51 15.15
CA GLU A 119 21.18 -2.92 16.47
C GLU A 119 20.13 -1.81 16.73
N PRO A 120 19.69 -1.64 18.00
CA PRO A 120 18.69 -0.60 18.34
C PRO A 120 19.07 0.82 17.93
N GLU A 121 20.35 1.16 17.95
CA GLU A 121 20.91 2.46 17.54
C GLU A 121 20.77 2.72 16.03
N ASP A 122 20.64 1.67 15.21
CA ASP A 122 20.44 1.74 13.78
C ASP A 122 18.94 1.69 13.40
N LEU A 123 18.06 1.71 14.41
CA LEU A 123 16.62 1.65 14.23
C LEU A 123 16.00 3.05 14.17
N VAL A 124 15.22 3.30 13.12
CA VAL A 124 14.37 4.48 12.97
C VAL A 124 12.91 4.06 13.00
N VAL A 125 12.14 4.59 13.92
CA VAL A 125 10.70 4.32 14.05
C VAL A 125 9.90 5.53 13.57
N ILE A 126 9.00 5.32 12.62
CA ILE A 126 8.06 6.34 12.14
C ILE A 126 6.64 5.90 12.47
N THR A 127 5.94 6.66 13.30
CA THR A 127 4.60 6.28 13.77
C THR A 127 3.82 7.50 14.27
N ASP A 128 2.52 7.32 14.54
CA ASP A 128 1.74 8.38 15.18
C ASP A 128 2.05 8.50 16.68
N PRO A 129 1.78 9.66 17.30
CA PRO A 129 1.92 9.84 18.73
C PRO A 129 1.07 8.85 19.54
N GLY A 130 1.60 8.37 20.66
CA GLY A 130 0.88 7.52 21.61
C GLY A 130 0.71 6.06 21.18
N THR A 131 1.35 5.62 20.11
CA THR A 131 1.31 4.22 19.67
C THR A 131 2.24 3.34 20.52
N SER A 132 1.90 2.04 20.59
CA SER A 132 2.78 1.04 21.21
C SER A 132 4.14 0.94 20.52
N LEU A 133 4.20 1.23 19.24
CA LEU A 133 5.44 1.25 18.46
C LEU A 133 6.34 2.43 18.85
N ALA A 134 5.77 3.61 19.12
CA ALA A 134 6.53 4.75 19.64
C ALA A 134 7.16 4.41 21.00
N ALA A 135 6.34 3.88 21.93
CA ALA A 135 6.83 3.49 23.25
C ALA A 135 7.91 2.40 23.20
N LEU A 136 7.78 1.44 22.29
CA LEU A 136 8.78 0.39 22.08
C LEU A 136 10.08 0.96 21.48
N GLY A 137 9.98 1.89 20.53
CA GLY A 137 11.14 2.58 19.96
C GLY A 137 11.92 3.35 21.01
N ASP A 138 11.21 4.14 21.84
CA ASP A 138 11.82 4.89 22.95
C ASP A 138 12.49 3.94 23.96
N TRP A 139 11.84 2.83 24.32
CA TRP A 139 12.41 1.83 25.24
C TRP A 139 13.67 1.16 24.68
N LEU A 140 13.73 0.92 23.39
CA LEU A 140 14.90 0.36 22.70
C LEU A 140 16.04 1.39 22.54
N GLY A 141 15.79 2.69 22.72
CA GLY A 141 16.74 3.76 22.41
C GLY A 141 16.85 4.08 20.92
N ALA A 142 15.86 3.69 20.12
CA ALA A 142 15.79 3.98 18.69
C ALA A 142 15.50 5.46 18.41
N THR A 143 15.76 5.91 17.18
CA THR A 143 15.33 7.23 16.74
C THR A 143 13.83 7.21 16.41
N VAL A 144 12.99 7.77 17.29
CA VAL A 144 11.55 7.86 17.09
C VAL A 144 11.17 9.19 16.43
N ILE A 145 10.41 9.12 15.33
CA ILE A 145 9.89 10.24 14.56
C ILE A 145 8.37 10.16 14.53
N LEU A 146 7.71 11.15 15.11
CA LEU A 146 6.26 11.19 15.19
C LEU A 146 5.68 11.87 13.95
N ALA A 147 4.63 11.27 13.39
CA ALA A 147 3.88 11.81 12.26
C ALA A 147 2.59 12.52 12.71
N ASP A 148 1.89 13.13 11.76
CA ASP A 148 0.62 13.80 12.03
C ASP A 148 -0.53 12.76 12.13
N PRO A 149 -1.19 12.63 13.29
CA PRO A 149 -2.31 11.70 13.46
C PRO A 149 -3.57 12.08 12.65
N HIS A 150 -3.65 13.33 12.17
CA HIS A 150 -4.75 13.85 11.36
C HIS A 150 -4.59 13.61 9.86
N THR A 151 -3.74 12.67 9.49
CA THR A 151 -3.47 12.30 8.09
C THR A 151 -3.68 10.81 7.88
N GLY A 152 -4.52 10.44 6.92
CA GLY A 152 -4.66 9.04 6.48
C GLY A 152 -3.40 8.52 5.79
N GLY A 153 -3.11 7.21 5.91
CA GLY A 153 -1.87 6.61 5.35
C GLY A 153 -1.65 6.92 3.86
N ARG A 154 -2.69 6.82 3.03
CA ARG A 154 -2.60 7.11 1.59
C ARG A 154 -2.27 8.57 1.24
N PHE A 155 -2.50 9.51 2.18
CA PHE A 155 -2.19 10.93 2.05
C PHE A 155 -0.87 11.32 2.73
N SER A 156 -0.03 10.37 3.13
CA SER A 156 1.17 10.60 3.94
C SER A 156 2.46 10.85 3.14
N ALA A 157 2.40 10.98 1.81
CA ALA A 157 3.61 11.05 0.98
C ALA A 157 4.53 12.24 1.30
N LEU A 158 3.98 13.40 1.67
CA LEU A 158 4.71 14.60 2.07
C LEU A 158 4.93 14.70 3.60
N SER A 159 4.77 13.60 4.33
CA SER A 159 4.96 13.49 5.77
C SER A 159 6.26 12.73 6.11
N PRO A 160 6.58 12.51 7.40
CA PRO A 160 7.72 11.67 7.79
C PRO A 160 7.76 10.31 7.11
N PHE A 161 6.61 9.70 6.76
CA PHE A 161 6.53 8.41 6.07
C PHE A 161 7.12 8.41 4.65
N GLY A 162 7.09 9.54 3.94
CA GLY A 162 7.76 9.68 2.64
C GLY A 162 9.14 10.32 2.77
N LEU A 163 9.27 11.38 3.57
CA LEU A 163 10.46 12.23 3.59
C LEU A 163 11.66 11.57 4.28
N VAL A 164 11.45 10.87 5.39
CA VAL A 164 12.56 10.22 6.12
C VAL A 164 13.17 9.07 5.32
N PRO A 165 12.39 8.14 4.75
CA PRO A 165 12.93 7.14 3.83
C PRO A 165 13.63 7.77 2.61
N ALA A 166 13.13 8.91 2.10
CA ALA A 166 13.75 9.61 0.96
C ALA A 166 15.18 10.11 1.29
N LEU A 167 15.43 10.61 2.51
CA LEU A 167 16.78 10.95 2.96
C LEU A 167 17.72 9.73 2.86
N TYR A 168 17.28 8.55 3.27
CA TYR A 168 18.05 7.31 3.14
C TYR A 168 18.12 6.82 1.68
N ALA A 169 17.15 7.16 0.85
CA ALA A 169 17.14 6.84 -0.58
C ALA A 169 18.04 7.76 -1.44
N GLY A 170 18.76 8.70 -0.82
CA GLY A 170 19.74 9.56 -1.49
C GLY A 170 19.24 10.95 -1.87
N TRP A 171 18.09 11.38 -1.35
CA TRP A 171 17.67 12.78 -1.44
C TRP A 171 18.41 13.63 -0.40
N SER A 172 18.81 14.82 -0.78
CA SER A 172 19.32 15.83 0.15
C SER A 172 18.17 16.61 0.80
N VAL A 173 18.45 17.23 1.94
CA VAL A 173 17.52 18.17 2.61
C VAL A 173 17.07 19.28 1.64
N THR A 174 17.98 19.80 0.82
CA THR A 174 17.67 20.86 -0.14
C THR A 174 16.66 20.39 -1.19
N GLU A 175 16.90 19.24 -1.80
CA GLU A 175 15.97 18.66 -2.79
C GLU A 175 14.59 18.35 -2.20
N LEU A 176 14.54 17.86 -0.94
CA LEU A 176 13.27 17.60 -0.28
C LEU A 176 12.56 18.90 0.15
N ALA A 177 13.29 19.94 0.50
CA ALA A 177 12.72 21.26 0.74
C ALA A 177 12.11 21.86 -0.55
N GLU A 178 12.82 21.75 -1.68
CA GLU A 178 12.30 22.14 -3.00
C GLU A 178 11.05 21.31 -3.39
N LEU A 179 11.04 20.02 -3.07
CA LEU A 179 9.86 19.16 -3.26
C LEU A 179 8.68 19.65 -2.43
N GLN A 180 8.89 20.02 -1.16
CA GLN A 180 7.86 20.59 -0.30
C GLN A 180 7.36 21.93 -0.83
N ASP A 181 8.25 22.78 -1.32
CA ASP A 181 7.89 24.06 -1.92
C ASP A 181 7.07 23.89 -3.22
N ALA A 182 7.39 22.90 -4.04
CA ALA A 182 6.62 22.56 -5.24
C ALA A 182 5.22 22.01 -4.93
N ASN A 183 5.00 21.52 -3.71
CA ASN A 183 3.73 20.97 -3.23
C ASN A 183 3.01 21.91 -2.23
N GLN A 184 3.26 23.23 -2.29
CA GLN A 184 2.52 24.21 -1.48
C GLN A 184 1.07 24.31 -1.94
N LEU A 185 0.17 24.44 -0.96
CA LEU A 185 -1.25 24.63 -1.25
C LEU A 185 -1.52 26.06 -1.73
N ASP A 186 -1.85 26.19 -3.00
CA ASP A 186 -2.27 27.46 -3.62
C ASP A 186 -3.48 27.26 -4.56
N ALA A 187 -3.99 28.36 -5.11
CA ALA A 187 -5.13 28.29 -6.02
C ALA A 187 -4.84 27.51 -7.31
N GLY A 188 -3.61 27.59 -7.84
CA GLY A 188 -3.21 26.89 -9.05
C GLY A 188 -3.17 25.37 -8.86
N VAL A 189 -2.66 24.88 -7.71
CA VAL A 189 -2.68 23.45 -7.35
C VAL A 189 -4.13 22.95 -7.26
N VAL A 190 -5.01 23.72 -6.61
CA VAL A 190 -6.44 23.36 -6.51
C VAL A 190 -7.11 23.31 -7.87
N GLU A 191 -6.89 24.31 -8.73
CA GLU A 191 -7.44 24.35 -10.09
C GLU A 191 -6.99 23.14 -10.93
N ARG A 192 -5.70 22.80 -10.90
CA ARG A 192 -5.17 21.64 -11.62
C ARG A 192 -5.75 20.33 -11.08
N ALA A 193 -5.88 20.21 -9.77
CA ALA A 193 -6.49 19.02 -9.15
C ALA A 193 -7.94 18.82 -9.57
N LEU A 194 -8.74 19.88 -9.57
CA LEU A 194 -10.12 19.86 -10.03
C LEU A 194 -10.22 19.52 -11.53
N ALA A 195 -9.32 20.07 -12.35
CA ALA A 195 -9.26 19.77 -13.78
C ALA A 195 -8.90 18.28 -14.03
N ARG A 196 -7.93 17.71 -13.27
CA ARG A 196 -7.63 16.28 -13.34
C ARG A 196 -8.83 15.42 -12.99
N ALA A 197 -9.51 15.74 -11.90
CA ALA A 197 -10.68 14.99 -11.48
C ALA A 197 -11.82 15.08 -12.50
N ALA A 198 -12.03 16.26 -13.09
CA ALA A 198 -13.04 16.48 -14.14
C ALA A 198 -12.73 15.73 -15.45
N ALA A 199 -11.48 15.40 -15.72
CA ALA A 199 -11.06 14.64 -16.89
C ALA A 199 -11.35 13.13 -16.77
N VAL A 200 -11.68 12.63 -15.59
CA VAL A 200 -12.03 11.22 -15.39
C VAL A 200 -13.50 11.02 -15.70
N GLU A 201 -13.78 10.22 -16.72
CA GLU A 201 -15.15 9.85 -17.05
C GLU A 201 -15.68 8.84 -16.03
N ILE A 202 -16.84 9.15 -15.43
CA ILE A 202 -17.51 8.29 -14.44
C ILE A 202 -18.90 7.96 -14.97
N VAL A 203 -19.14 6.66 -15.22
CA VAL A 203 -20.43 6.14 -15.67
C VAL A 203 -20.95 5.18 -14.61
N ASP A 204 -22.17 5.41 -14.13
CA ASP A 204 -22.80 4.59 -13.07
C ASP A 204 -21.94 4.39 -11.82
N GLY A 205 -21.15 5.40 -11.46
CA GLY A 205 -20.26 5.35 -10.29
C GLY A 205 -18.94 4.62 -10.50
N VAL A 206 -18.59 4.27 -11.74
CA VAL A 206 -17.35 3.58 -12.11
C VAL A 206 -16.58 4.42 -13.12
N GLY A 207 -15.29 4.59 -12.89
CA GLY A 207 -14.36 5.20 -13.83
C GLY A 207 -13.06 4.40 -13.95
N GLN A 208 -12.22 4.79 -14.90
CA GLN A 208 -10.86 4.27 -15.05
C GLN A 208 -9.88 5.43 -15.12
N LEU A 209 -8.70 5.23 -14.53
CA LEU A 209 -7.63 6.23 -14.53
C LEU A 209 -6.29 5.56 -14.79
N ASP A 210 -5.57 6.06 -15.81
CA ASP A 210 -4.18 5.67 -16.07
C ASP A 210 -3.28 6.20 -14.95
N VAL A 211 -2.56 5.28 -14.27
CA VAL A 211 -1.64 5.63 -13.17
C VAL A 211 -0.21 5.89 -13.65
N GLY A 212 0.05 5.81 -14.95
CA GLY A 212 1.35 6.11 -15.53
C GLY A 212 2.40 5.05 -15.22
N GLY A 213 2.46 3.99 -16.00
CA GLY A 213 3.35 2.86 -15.81
C GLY A 213 2.70 1.67 -15.14
N ASP A 214 3.47 0.61 -14.95
CA ASP A 214 3.02 -0.62 -14.28
C ASP A 214 3.32 -0.51 -12.77
N PRO A 215 2.32 -0.60 -11.88
CA PRO A 215 2.53 -0.57 -10.42
C PRO A 215 3.49 -1.64 -9.89
N ALA A 216 3.67 -2.75 -10.61
CA ALA A 216 4.62 -3.79 -10.22
C ALA A 216 6.09 -3.37 -10.40
N ALA A 217 6.36 -2.47 -11.36
CA ALA A 217 7.71 -2.03 -11.73
C ALA A 217 7.98 -0.55 -11.45
N ASN A 218 6.94 0.26 -11.19
CA ASN A 218 7.03 1.70 -11.03
C ASN A 218 6.48 2.15 -9.67
N GLY A 219 7.34 2.68 -8.81
CA GLY A 219 6.97 3.12 -7.47
C GLY A 219 5.95 4.25 -7.45
N THR A 220 5.99 5.17 -8.43
CA THR A 220 5.00 6.24 -8.56
C THR A 220 3.63 5.69 -8.95
N ALA A 221 3.59 4.80 -9.93
CA ALA A 221 2.35 4.13 -10.34
C ALA A 221 1.74 3.32 -9.18
N LEU A 222 2.57 2.62 -8.41
CA LEU A 222 2.13 1.86 -7.22
C LEU A 222 1.54 2.76 -6.14
N TRP A 223 2.18 3.89 -5.85
CA TRP A 223 1.67 4.86 -4.88
C TRP A 223 0.36 5.50 -5.36
N PHE A 224 0.30 5.88 -6.63
CA PHE A 224 -0.89 6.51 -7.20
C PHE A 224 -2.06 5.52 -7.33
N GLU A 225 -1.78 4.27 -7.68
CA GLU A 225 -2.75 3.17 -7.64
C GLU A 225 -3.39 3.05 -6.24
N GLN A 226 -2.58 3.03 -5.17
CA GLN A 226 -3.09 3.00 -3.81
C GLN A 226 -3.97 4.21 -3.51
N LEU A 227 -3.49 5.41 -3.82
CA LEU A 227 -4.20 6.65 -3.55
C LEU A 227 -5.61 6.62 -4.17
N ILE A 228 -5.73 6.26 -5.43
CA ILE A 228 -7.00 6.20 -6.15
C ILE A 228 -7.90 5.07 -5.63
N ALA A 229 -7.38 3.84 -5.56
CA ALA A 229 -8.17 2.67 -5.19
C ALA A 229 -8.74 2.77 -3.77
N GLU A 230 -7.91 3.16 -2.81
CA GLU A 230 -8.30 3.23 -1.40
C GLU A 230 -9.19 4.46 -1.09
N THR A 231 -9.04 5.54 -1.87
CA THR A 231 -9.84 6.76 -1.69
C THR A 231 -11.24 6.59 -2.29
N THR A 232 -11.38 5.95 -3.45
CA THR A 232 -12.62 5.95 -4.23
C THR A 232 -13.41 4.64 -4.16
N GLY A 233 -12.77 3.49 -3.87
CA GLY A 233 -13.35 2.17 -3.98
C GLY A 233 -14.28 1.77 -2.84
N LYS A 234 -15.53 2.29 -2.82
CA LYS A 234 -16.50 2.10 -1.73
C LYS A 234 -17.93 2.07 -2.25
N ASP A 235 -18.82 1.42 -1.52
CA ASP A 235 -20.26 1.41 -1.80
C ASP A 235 -20.61 0.95 -3.23
N GLY A 236 -19.85 -0.01 -3.77
CA GLY A 236 -20.02 -0.50 -5.14
C GLY A 236 -19.50 0.45 -6.23
N ARG A 237 -18.85 1.54 -5.86
CA ARG A 237 -18.34 2.60 -6.75
C ARG A 237 -16.82 2.68 -6.67
N GLY A 238 -16.21 3.37 -7.65
CA GLY A 238 -14.78 3.66 -7.59
C GLY A 238 -14.14 3.90 -8.93
N ILE A 239 -12.93 4.41 -8.87
CA ILE A 239 -12.05 4.58 -10.01
C ILE A 239 -11.07 3.41 -10.05
N ILE A 240 -11.06 2.67 -11.16
CA ILE A 240 -10.15 1.55 -11.38
C ILE A 240 -8.80 2.14 -11.84
N PRO A 241 -7.72 2.00 -11.07
CA PRO A 241 -6.39 2.43 -11.50
C PRO A 241 -5.85 1.41 -12.50
N VAL A 242 -5.62 1.85 -13.73
CA VAL A 242 -5.11 0.96 -14.79
C VAL A 242 -3.65 1.30 -15.10
N PRO A 243 -2.80 0.30 -15.35
CA PRO A 243 -1.45 0.53 -15.83
C PRO A 243 -1.44 1.26 -17.17
N GLY A 244 -0.60 2.26 -17.31
CA GLY A 244 -0.46 3.06 -18.52
C GLY A 244 0.91 2.96 -19.17
N ALA A 245 1.03 3.59 -20.33
CA ALA A 245 2.29 3.63 -21.10
C ALA A 245 3.16 4.86 -20.78
N GLY A 246 2.60 5.86 -20.11
CA GLY A 246 3.27 7.13 -19.79
C GLY A 246 4.19 7.05 -18.57
N PRO A 247 5.01 8.07 -18.33
CA PRO A 247 5.93 8.13 -17.19
C PRO A 247 5.19 8.29 -15.85
N GLY A 248 3.89 8.56 -15.88
CA GLY A 248 3.10 8.89 -14.70
C GLY A 248 3.39 10.29 -14.14
N PRO A 249 2.66 10.67 -13.08
CA PRO A 249 2.87 11.94 -12.40
C PRO A 249 4.20 11.96 -11.65
N GLY A 250 4.79 13.16 -11.53
CA GLY A 250 6.02 13.37 -10.79
C GLY A 250 5.80 13.65 -9.30
N PRO A 251 6.86 13.58 -8.46
CA PRO A 251 6.76 13.90 -7.04
C PRO A 251 6.31 15.36 -6.75
N SER A 252 6.54 16.29 -7.66
CA SER A 252 6.07 17.68 -7.55
C SER A 252 4.56 17.85 -7.67
N GLU A 253 3.82 16.78 -8.01
CA GLU A 253 2.37 16.79 -8.19
C GLU A 253 1.62 16.05 -7.05
N ILE A 254 2.32 15.65 -5.98
CA ILE A 254 1.73 14.84 -4.90
C ILE A 254 0.50 15.50 -4.28
N LEU A 255 0.59 16.78 -3.93
CA LEU A 255 -0.55 17.51 -3.33
C LEU A 255 -1.70 17.64 -4.31
N GLU A 256 -1.42 17.94 -5.58
CA GLU A 256 -2.42 18.00 -6.64
C GLU A 256 -3.18 16.67 -6.77
N LEU A 257 -2.45 15.54 -6.74
CA LEU A 257 -3.04 14.21 -6.83
C LEU A 257 -3.84 13.83 -5.57
N HIS A 258 -3.39 14.24 -4.38
CA HIS A 258 -4.16 14.07 -3.15
C HIS A 258 -5.50 14.79 -3.24
N LEU A 259 -5.50 16.06 -3.69
CA LEU A 259 -6.71 16.85 -3.88
C LEU A 259 -7.62 16.24 -4.95
N ALA A 260 -7.07 15.82 -6.10
CA ALA A 260 -7.81 15.19 -7.17
C ALA A 260 -8.48 13.88 -6.73
N ALA A 261 -7.77 13.04 -6.00
CA ALA A 261 -8.32 11.78 -5.47
C ALA A 261 -9.46 12.03 -4.46
N ALA A 262 -9.28 12.98 -3.53
CA ALA A 262 -10.33 13.36 -2.60
C ALA A 262 -11.55 13.93 -3.32
N TRP A 263 -11.33 14.70 -4.38
CA TRP A 263 -12.42 15.27 -5.20
C TRP A 263 -13.17 14.20 -6.00
N LEU A 264 -12.47 13.21 -6.56
CA LEU A 264 -13.09 12.05 -7.22
C LEU A 264 -14.00 11.27 -6.24
N ALA A 265 -13.54 11.05 -5.00
CA ALA A 265 -14.39 10.42 -3.98
C ALA A 265 -15.64 11.26 -3.67
N ARG A 266 -15.51 12.59 -3.61
CA ARG A 266 -16.65 13.50 -3.48
C ARG A 266 -17.65 13.36 -4.65
N GLN A 267 -17.17 13.32 -5.90
CA GLN A 267 -18.01 13.12 -7.08
C GLN A 267 -18.76 11.78 -7.03
N LEU A 268 -18.11 10.74 -6.49
CA LEU A 268 -18.71 9.44 -6.28
C LEU A 268 -19.66 9.39 -5.07
N GLY A 269 -19.65 10.41 -4.21
CA GLY A 269 -20.44 10.46 -2.98
C GLY A 269 -19.95 9.51 -1.88
N VAL A 270 -18.64 9.17 -1.85
CA VAL A 270 -18.04 8.29 -0.87
C VAL A 270 -17.07 9.04 0.07
N ASP A 271 -16.84 8.53 1.27
CA ASP A 271 -15.87 9.11 2.21
C ASP A 271 -14.43 8.83 1.75
N PRO A 272 -13.61 9.85 1.41
CA PRO A 272 -12.25 9.65 0.91
C PRO A 272 -11.26 9.15 1.98
N PHE A 273 -11.59 9.24 3.27
CA PHE A 273 -10.64 9.08 4.36
C PHE A 273 -10.79 7.77 5.14
N ASN A 274 -11.92 7.07 5.03
CA ASN A 274 -12.13 5.77 5.66
C ASN A 274 -11.73 4.59 4.74
N GLN A 275 -11.77 3.36 5.28
CA GLN A 275 -11.46 2.12 4.55
C GLN A 275 -12.17 0.92 5.21
N PRO A 276 -13.51 0.90 5.22
CA PRO A 276 -14.28 -0.04 6.05
C PRO A 276 -14.12 -1.52 5.62
N ASP A 277 -13.88 -1.78 4.33
CA ASP A 277 -13.97 -3.12 3.77
C ASP A 277 -12.71 -3.98 3.99
N VAL A 278 -11.58 -3.36 4.34
CA VAL A 278 -10.33 -4.10 4.63
C VAL A 278 -10.17 -4.45 6.11
N GLU A 279 -10.86 -3.79 7.02
CA GLU A 279 -10.69 -4.00 8.46
C GLU A 279 -11.14 -5.39 8.92
N ARG A 280 -12.15 -5.97 8.26
CA ARG A 280 -12.60 -7.34 8.53
C ARG A 280 -11.52 -8.37 8.21
N ALA A 281 -10.93 -8.28 7.02
CA ALA A 281 -9.87 -9.20 6.60
C ALA A 281 -8.67 -9.16 7.56
N LYS A 282 -8.28 -7.97 8.02
CA LYS A 282 -7.19 -7.80 8.99
C LYS A 282 -7.47 -8.52 10.32
N ARG A 283 -8.72 -8.44 10.84
CA ARG A 283 -9.09 -9.16 12.08
C ARG A 283 -9.07 -10.68 11.89
N ASP A 284 -9.55 -11.18 10.75
CA ASP A 284 -9.62 -12.60 10.45
C ASP A 284 -8.24 -13.26 10.37
N VAL A 285 -7.18 -12.53 10.01
CA VAL A 285 -5.79 -13.02 10.06
C VAL A 285 -5.42 -13.49 11.46
N PHE A 286 -5.72 -12.69 12.49
CA PHE A 286 -5.39 -13.07 13.88
C PHE A 286 -6.16 -14.31 14.34
N VAL A 287 -7.42 -14.45 13.95
CA VAL A 287 -8.21 -15.65 14.25
C VAL A 287 -7.56 -16.90 13.66
N ARG A 288 -7.09 -16.82 12.40
CA ARG A 288 -6.43 -17.93 11.70
C ARG A 288 -5.05 -18.27 12.25
N LEU A 289 -4.41 -17.35 12.97
CA LEU A 289 -3.11 -17.57 13.63
C LEU A 289 -3.24 -18.20 15.03
N MET A 290 -4.46 -18.33 15.58
CA MET A 290 -4.67 -19.03 16.84
C MET A 290 -4.30 -20.52 16.70
N PRO A 291 -3.74 -21.16 17.76
CA PRO A 291 -3.29 -22.56 17.69
C PRO A 291 -4.34 -23.54 17.17
N ASP A 292 -5.57 -23.41 17.65
CA ASP A 292 -6.69 -24.30 17.31
C ASP A 292 -7.22 -24.10 15.86
N ALA A 293 -6.93 -22.95 15.24
CA ALA A 293 -7.35 -22.63 13.88
C ALA A 293 -6.28 -22.94 12.82
N ARG A 294 -5.00 -23.06 13.22
CA ARG A 294 -3.87 -23.24 12.29
C ARG A 294 -3.90 -24.57 11.53
N ASP A 295 -4.35 -25.63 12.16
CA ASP A 295 -4.42 -26.98 11.57
C ASP A 295 -5.69 -27.18 10.73
N GLN A 296 -6.63 -26.25 10.75
CA GLN A 296 -7.85 -26.29 9.98
C GLN A 296 -7.65 -25.51 8.67
N SER A 297 -7.06 -26.16 7.66
CA SER A 297 -7.18 -25.72 6.27
C SER A 297 -8.63 -25.97 5.77
N THR A 298 -9.60 -25.27 6.38
CA THR A 298 -10.98 -25.36 5.94
C THR A 298 -11.08 -24.72 4.55
N PRO A 299 -11.44 -25.48 3.51
CA PRO A 299 -11.64 -24.88 2.19
C PRO A 299 -12.67 -23.74 2.31
N VAL A 300 -12.35 -22.58 1.78
CA VAL A 300 -13.31 -21.48 1.74
C VAL A 300 -14.40 -21.89 0.77
N ALA A 301 -15.63 -22.12 1.27
CA ALA A 301 -16.77 -22.42 0.43
C ALA A 301 -17.09 -21.23 -0.49
N GLY A 302 -17.54 -21.50 -1.72
CA GLY A 302 -17.94 -20.46 -2.68
C GLY A 302 -16.80 -19.96 -3.58
N VAL A 303 -15.63 -20.63 -3.57
CA VAL A 303 -14.55 -20.36 -4.54
C VAL A 303 -14.97 -20.86 -5.92
N ALA A 304 -14.89 -20.00 -6.93
CA ALA A 304 -15.23 -20.32 -8.32
C ALA A 304 -14.07 -21.02 -9.03
N SER A 305 -14.35 -21.66 -10.18
CA SER A 305 -13.28 -22.13 -11.06
C SER A 305 -12.57 -20.95 -11.75
N LEU A 306 -11.33 -21.14 -12.18
CA LEU A 306 -10.59 -20.12 -12.92
C LEU A 306 -11.32 -19.71 -14.20
N GLY A 307 -11.85 -20.66 -14.96
CA GLY A 307 -12.65 -20.38 -16.17
C GLY A 307 -13.87 -19.51 -15.88
N ALA A 308 -14.63 -19.81 -14.81
CA ALA A 308 -15.80 -19.03 -14.44
C ALA A 308 -15.45 -17.58 -14.04
N VAL A 309 -14.28 -17.35 -13.42
CA VAL A 309 -13.82 -16.00 -13.11
C VAL A 309 -13.34 -15.30 -14.38
N LEU A 310 -12.63 -15.98 -15.28
CA LEU A 310 -12.19 -15.40 -16.55
C LEU A 310 -13.36 -15.01 -17.46
N ASP A 311 -14.51 -15.66 -17.34
CA ASP A 311 -15.74 -15.36 -18.11
C ASP A 311 -16.64 -14.33 -17.39
N TYR A 312 -16.23 -13.82 -16.22
CA TYR A 312 -17.00 -12.84 -15.46
C TYR A 312 -17.02 -11.47 -16.18
N PRO A 313 -18.18 -10.81 -16.34
CA PRO A 313 -18.23 -9.50 -16.96
C PRO A 313 -17.70 -8.42 -15.98
N GLY A 314 -16.85 -7.53 -16.47
CA GLY A 314 -16.27 -6.44 -15.66
C GLY A 314 -14.76 -6.42 -15.71
N TYR A 315 -14.14 -5.71 -14.75
CA TYR A 315 -12.70 -5.74 -14.66
C TYR A 315 -12.21 -6.92 -13.81
N HIS A 316 -10.93 -7.26 -13.97
CA HIS A 316 -10.30 -8.37 -13.26
C HIS A 316 -9.10 -7.88 -12.44
N THR A 317 -8.80 -8.63 -11.39
CA THR A 317 -7.59 -8.39 -10.59
C THR A 317 -6.87 -9.70 -10.28
N LEU A 318 -5.56 -9.66 -10.44
CA LEU A 318 -4.63 -10.70 -10.02
C LEU A 318 -4.05 -10.32 -8.65
N GLN A 319 -4.21 -11.20 -7.68
CA GLN A 319 -3.71 -11.05 -6.31
C GLN A 319 -2.68 -12.14 -6.06
N VAL A 320 -1.39 -11.82 -6.19
CA VAL A 320 -0.32 -12.83 -6.17
C VAL A 320 0.38 -12.84 -4.81
N TYR A 321 0.13 -13.86 -4.02
CA TYR A 321 0.88 -14.16 -2.79
C TYR A 321 2.17 -14.90 -3.15
N GLY A 322 3.26 -14.18 -3.24
CA GLY A 322 4.57 -14.69 -3.65
C GLY A 322 5.72 -13.80 -3.17
N PRO A 323 6.97 -14.15 -3.51
CA PRO A 323 8.13 -13.33 -3.18
C PRO A 323 8.09 -11.98 -3.93
N LEU A 324 8.79 -10.97 -3.42
CA LEU A 324 8.87 -9.65 -4.08
C LEU A 324 9.45 -9.75 -5.51
N SER A 325 10.33 -10.72 -5.77
CA SER A 325 10.87 -11.00 -7.10
C SER A 325 9.82 -11.44 -8.12
N ALA A 326 8.67 -11.99 -7.68
CA ALA A 326 7.56 -12.30 -8.58
C ALA A 326 6.92 -11.04 -9.20
N GLY A 327 7.20 -9.85 -8.66
CA GLY A 327 6.74 -8.57 -9.19
C GLY A 327 7.10 -8.35 -10.67
N GLU A 328 8.28 -8.76 -11.08
CA GLU A 328 8.75 -8.65 -12.47
C GLU A 328 7.92 -9.49 -13.46
N GLN A 329 7.25 -10.54 -12.98
CA GLN A 329 6.44 -11.45 -13.78
C GLN A 329 4.94 -11.09 -13.76
N LEU A 330 4.53 -10.07 -13.01
CA LEU A 330 3.12 -9.67 -12.95
C LEU A 330 2.63 -9.06 -14.26
N ALA A 331 3.46 -8.27 -14.94
CA ALA A 331 3.07 -7.62 -16.19
C ALA A 331 2.72 -8.63 -17.30
N PRO A 332 3.53 -9.66 -17.61
CA PRO A 332 3.15 -10.69 -18.58
C PRO A 332 1.93 -11.49 -18.13
N LEU A 333 1.78 -11.85 -16.85
CA LEU A 333 0.59 -12.55 -16.35
C LEU A 333 -0.67 -11.69 -16.49
N ARG A 334 -0.59 -10.41 -16.12
CA ARG A 334 -1.67 -9.44 -16.30
C ARG A 334 -2.08 -9.31 -17.77
N ALA A 335 -1.09 -9.20 -18.67
CA ALA A 335 -1.33 -9.09 -20.12
C ALA A 335 -2.05 -10.33 -20.67
N ALA A 336 -1.68 -11.53 -20.22
CA ALA A 336 -2.34 -12.77 -20.63
C ALA A 336 -3.82 -12.81 -20.20
N VAL A 337 -4.13 -12.39 -18.97
CA VAL A 337 -5.51 -12.29 -18.50
C VAL A 337 -6.26 -11.16 -19.22
N ALA A 338 -5.64 -10.00 -19.39
CA ALA A 338 -6.24 -8.85 -20.06
C ALA A 338 -6.59 -9.12 -21.53
N ALA A 339 -5.80 -9.93 -22.22
CA ALA A 339 -6.10 -10.35 -23.59
C ALA A 339 -7.43 -11.11 -23.74
N ARG A 340 -7.88 -11.76 -22.66
CA ARG A 340 -9.17 -12.48 -22.63
C ARG A 340 -10.28 -11.63 -21.98
N CYS A 341 -9.99 -10.95 -20.88
CA CYS A 341 -11.00 -10.37 -20.01
C CYS A 341 -11.10 -8.83 -20.13
N GLY A 342 -10.17 -8.18 -20.84
CA GLY A 342 -10.09 -6.70 -20.89
C GLY A 342 -9.37 -6.12 -19.69
N THR A 343 -9.93 -5.07 -19.08
CA THR A 343 -9.28 -4.33 -17.97
C THR A 343 -8.87 -5.26 -16.84
N THR A 344 -7.57 -5.33 -16.59
CA THR A 344 -6.98 -6.22 -15.58
C THR A 344 -5.88 -5.50 -14.80
N THR A 345 -5.94 -5.60 -13.47
CA THR A 345 -4.89 -5.13 -12.54
C THR A 345 -4.14 -6.31 -11.93
N ALA A 346 -2.94 -6.09 -11.40
CA ALA A 346 -2.15 -7.15 -10.77
C ALA A 346 -1.31 -6.60 -9.62
N ASN A 347 -1.35 -7.26 -8.46
CA ASN A 347 -0.66 -6.83 -7.27
C ASN A 347 -0.09 -7.99 -6.45
N LEU A 348 1.03 -7.74 -5.76
CA LEU A 348 1.59 -8.68 -4.79
C LEU A 348 0.83 -8.63 -3.46
N GLY A 349 0.55 -9.81 -2.90
CA GLY A 349 0.05 -9.98 -1.54
C GLY A 349 1.19 -10.25 -0.54
N PRO A 350 1.07 -9.80 0.72
CA PRO A 350 -0.08 -9.13 1.30
C PRO A 350 -0.14 -7.61 1.06
N ARG A 351 0.82 -6.99 0.35
CA ARG A 351 0.92 -5.54 0.14
C ARG A 351 -0.41 -4.91 -0.30
N TYR A 352 -1.10 -5.51 -1.28
CA TYR A 352 -2.36 -4.96 -1.79
C TYR A 352 -3.49 -4.91 -0.75
N LEU A 353 -3.44 -5.69 0.33
CA LEU A 353 -4.42 -5.59 1.44
C LEU A 353 -4.41 -4.20 2.09
N HIS A 354 -3.28 -3.50 1.99
CA HIS A 354 -3.06 -2.17 2.51
C HIS A 354 -3.08 -1.09 1.41
N SER A 355 -3.65 -1.40 0.23
CA SER A 355 -3.75 -0.49 -0.92
C SER A 355 -5.03 -0.75 -1.72
N THR A 356 -4.97 -1.50 -2.80
CA THR A 356 -6.11 -1.80 -3.69
C THR A 356 -7.16 -2.71 -3.07
N GLY A 357 -6.87 -3.37 -1.95
CA GLY A 357 -7.80 -4.27 -1.26
C GLY A 357 -9.14 -3.63 -0.89
N GLN A 358 -9.16 -2.31 -0.62
CA GLN A 358 -10.40 -1.56 -0.39
C GLN A 358 -11.28 -1.54 -1.66
N LEU A 359 -10.70 -1.23 -2.83
CA LEU A 359 -11.39 -1.25 -4.12
C LEU A 359 -11.90 -2.64 -4.48
N HIS A 360 -11.10 -3.68 -4.26
CA HIS A 360 -11.48 -5.05 -4.59
C HIS A 360 -12.70 -5.54 -3.78
N LYS A 361 -12.85 -5.09 -2.54
CA LYS A 361 -13.95 -5.50 -1.65
C LYS A 361 -15.14 -4.55 -1.71
N GLY A 362 -14.89 -3.25 -1.57
CA GLY A 362 -15.94 -2.23 -1.48
C GLY A 362 -16.28 -1.53 -2.81
N GLY A 363 -15.42 -1.62 -3.81
CA GLY A 363 -15.56 -0.94 -5.09
C GLY A 363 -16.49 -1.64 -6.09
N PRO A 364 -16.35 -1.33 -7.39
CA PRO A 364 -17.13 -1.94 -8.47
C PRO A 364 -17.00 -3.46 -8.51
N ALA A 365 -17.87 -4.10 -9.28
CA ALA A 365 -17.82 -5.53 -9.52
C ALA A 365 -16.49 -5.95 -10.16
N VAL A 366 -15.83 -6.99 -9.61
CA VAL A 366 -14.51 -7.45 -10.04
C VAL A 366 -14.40 -8.97 -10.00
N GLY A 367 -13.84 -9.57 -11.05
CA GLY A 367 -13.39 -10.95 -11.04
C GLY A 367 -12.01 -11.06 -10.39
N VAL A 368 -11.85 -11.90 -9.38
CA VAL A 368 -10.61 -12.01 -8.62
C VAL A 368 -9.91 -13.33 -8.90
N ILE A 369 -8.66 -13.28 -9.32
CA ILE A 369 -7.79 -14.44 -9.46
C ILE A 369 -6.71 -14.34 -8.36
N GLN A 370 -6.90 -15.10 -7.29
CA GLN A 370 -5.91 -15.18 -6.22
C GLN A 370 -4.91 -16.30 -6.54
N VAL A 371 -3.67 -15.93 -6.74
CA VAL A 371 -2.54 -16.84 -6.95
C VAL A 371 -1.76 -16.96 -5.66
N VAL A 372 -1.49 -18.18 -5.22
CA VAL A 372 -0.63 -18.46 -4.06
C VAL A 372 0.55 -19.31 -4.53
N LEU A 373 1.73 -18.70 -4.56
CA LEU A 373 2.97 -19.41 -4.85
C LEU A 373 3.45 -20.14 -3.59
N ARG A 374 3.78 -21.43 -3.73
CA ARG A 374 4.31 -22.21 -2.60
C ARG A 374 5.70 -21.69 -2.25
N PRO A 375 5.95 -21.33 -0.97
CA PRO A 375 7.28 -20.91 -0.54
C PRO A 375 8.29 -22.06 -0.68
N ALA A 376 9.45 -21.74 -1.21
CA ALA A 376 10.57 -22.69 -1.36
C ALA A 376 11.45 -22.76 -0.10
N SER A 377 11.47 -21.71 0.72
CA SER A 377 12.29 -21.65 1.94
C SER A 377 11.70 -22.51 3.07
N ALA A 378 12.56 -22.95 3.98
CA ALA A 378 12.12 -23.63 5.21
C ALA A 378 11.33 -22.67 6.13
N PRO A 379 10.37 -23.19 6.93
CA PRO A 379 9.58 -22.36 7.84
C PRO A 379 10.44 -21.56 8.81
N ARG A 380 10.30 -20.22 8.78
CA ARG A 380 11.01 -19.29 9.66
C ARG A 380 10.14 -18.88 10.84
N ARG A 381 10.64 -19.09 12.04
CA ARG A 381 9.99 -18.67 13.28
C ARG A 381 10.02 -17.15 13.41
N ILE A 382 8.97 -16.59 14.00
CA ILE A 382 8.89 -15.19 14.39
C ILE A 382 9.15 -15.10 15.89
N GLN A 383 10.10 -14.26 16.28
CA GLN A 383 10.46 -14.10 17.71
C GLN A 383 9.24 -13.64 18.52
N GLY A 384 9.02 -14.32 19.65
CA GLY A 384 7.90 -14.02 20.55
C GLY A 384 6.52 -14.41 20.01
N ARG A 385 6.44 -15.13 18.87
CA ARG A 385 5.19 -15.61 18.28
C ARG A 385 5.15 -17.12 18.21
N GLY A 386 3.97 -17.69 18.41
CA GLY A 386 3.75 -19.14 18.28
C GLY A 386 3.54 -19.59 16.82
N TYR A 387 3.80 -18.76 15.81
CA TYR A 387 3.61 -19.04 14.38
C TYR A 387 4.83 -18.58 13.59
N THR A 388 4.93 -19.06 12.34
CA THR A 388 6.01 -18.77 11.40
C THR A 388 5.59 -17.72 10.38
N PHE A 389 6.53 -17.18 9.57
CA PHE A 389 6.20 -16.35 8.43
C PHE A 389 5.38 -17.09 7.37
N HIS A 390 5.57 -18.41 7.23
CA HIS A 390 4.72 -19.25 6.38
C HIS A 390 3.25 -19.23 6.84
N ASP A 391 3.05 -19.39 8.16
CA ASP A 391 1.70 -19.36 8.74
C ASP A 391 1.05 -17.99 8.57
N LEU A 392 1.82 -16.90 8.80
CA LEU A 392 1.32 -15.54 8.63
C LEU A 392 0.93 -15.26 7.17
N HIS A 393 1.81 -15.57 6.23
CA HIS A 393 1.56 -15.35 4.79
C HIS A 393 0.35 -16.12 4.29
N ARG A 394 0.23 -17.40 4.67
CA ARG A 394 -0.94 -18.24 4.36
C ARG A 394 -2.21 -17.68 5.01
N ALA A 395 -2.17 -17.33 6.29
CA ALA A 395 -3.33 -16.79 7.00
C ALA A 395 -3.86 -15.51 6.35
N GLN A 396 -2.97 -14.65 5.83
CA GLN A 396 -3.34 -13.45 5.09
C GLN A 396 -4.04 -13.77 3.77
N ALA A 397 -3.49 -14.72 2.99
CA ALA A 397 -4.13 -15.18 1.76
C ALA A 397 -5.52 -15.78 2.00
N ASP A 398 -5.65 -16.60 3.06
CA ASP A 398 -6.90 -17.26 3.41
C ASP A 398 -7.96 -16.30 3.97
N ALA A 399 -7.54 -15.33 4.79
CA ALA A 399 -8.44 -14.31 5.32
C ALA A 399 -8.97 -13.40 4.22
N ASP A 400 -8.11 -13.03 3.27
CA ASP A 400 -8.51 -12.21 2.14
C ASP A 400 -9.48 -12.92 1.20
N LEU A 401 -9.19 -14.19 0.86
CA LEU A 401 -10.11 -15.03 0.08
C LEU A 401 -11.49 -15.09 0.73
N ALA A 402 -11.54 -15.38 2.04
CA ALA A 402 -12.79 -15.46 2.77
C ALA A 402 -13.55 -14.12 2.79
N ALA A 403 -12.83 -13.01 2.95
CA ALA A 403 -13.42 -11.68 2.90
C ALA A 403 -14.03 -11.37 1.53
N LEU A 404 -13.33 -11.66 0.43
CA LEU A 404 -13.82 -11.45 -0.94
C LEU A 404 -15.08 -12.30 -1.23
N VAL A 405 -15.05 -13.59 -0.88
CA VAL A 405 -16.21 -14.46 -1.03
C VAL A 405 -17.39 -13.97 -0.19
N SER A 406 -17.15 -13.48 1.04
CA SER A 406 -18.21 -12.98 1.94
C SER A 406 -18.94 -11.75 1.42
N VAL A 407 -18.30 -10.96 0.56
CA VAL A 407 -18.91 -9.79 -0.10
C VAL A 407 -19.39 -10.11 -1.52
N GLY A 408 -19.47 -11.41 -1.88
CA GLY A 408 -20.04 -11.89 -3.13
C GLY A 408 -19.13 -11.72 -4.36
N ARG A 409 -17.80 -11.52 -4.18
CA ARG A 409 -16.90 -11.45 -5.33
C ARG A 409 -16.69 -12.84 -5.94
N PRO A 410 -16.73 -13.00 -7.27
CA PRO A 410 -16.29 -14.23 -7.93
C PRO A 410 -14.77 -14.32 -7.78
N VAL A 411 -14.32 -15.32 -7.02
CA VAL A 411 -12.89 -15.53 -6.73
C VAL A 411 -12.48 -16.93 -7.15
N ALA A 412 -11.43 -17.03 -7.95
CA ALA A 412 -10.72 -18.28 -8.19
C ALA A 412 -9.40 -18.27 -7.42
N ARG A 413 -9.04 -19.38 -6.80
CA ARG A 413 -7.71 -19.58 -6.20
C ARG A 413 -6.90 -20.56 -7.03
N VAL A 414 -5.69 -20.14 -7.40
CA VAL A 414 -4.69 -20.96 -8.07
C VAL A 414 -3.51 -21.12 -7.12
N VAL A 415 -3.08 -22.34 -6.86
CA VAL A 415 -1.88 -22.67 -6.08
C VAL A 415 -0.85 -23.27 -7.01
N ALA A 416 0.32 -22.64 -7.13
CA ALA A 416 1.37 -23.01 -8.07
C ALA A 416 2.76 -22.88 -7.42
N ASP A 417 3.78 -23.39 -8.08
CA ASP A 417 5.17 -23.17 -7.65
C ASP A 417 5.80 -21.97 -8.37
N THR A 418 5.32 -21.64 -9.57
CA THR A 418 5.82 -20.53 -10.38
C THR A 418 4.70 -19.74 -11.07
N ILE A 419 4.99 -18.50 -11.47
CA ILE A 419 4.10 -17.71 -12.32
C ILE A 419 3.91 -18.33 -13.71
N ASP A 420 4.93 -19.02 -14.24
CA ASP A 420 4.86 -19.66 -15.55
C ASP A 420 3.82 -20.80 -15.57
N GLU A 421 3.67 -21.54 -14.46
CA GLU A 421 2.58 -22.52 -14.33
C GLU A 421 1.20 -21.85 -14.41
N VAL A 422 1.04 -20.68 -13.76
CA VAL A 422 -0.21 -19.91 -13.80
C VAL A 422 -0.49 -19.41 -15.23
N LEU A 423 0.54 -18.91 -15.91
CA LEU A 423 0.44 -18.49 -17.32
C LEU A 423 -0.02 -19.66 -18.22
N ALA A 424 0.55 -20.86 -18.03
CA ALA A 424 0.15 -22.05 -18.77
C ALA A 424 -1.32 -22.44 -18.49
N MET A 425 -1.77 -22.32 -17.23
CA MET A 425 -3.19 -22.58 -16.88
C MET A 425 -4.13 -21.57 -17.55
N VAL A 426 -3.78 -20.27 -17.56
CA VAL A 426 -4.58 -19.24 -18.24
C VAL A 426 -4.64 -19.51 -19.75
N ALA A 427 -3.51 -19.83 -20.38
CA ALA A 427 -3.43 -20.13 -21.80
C ALA A 427 -4.25 -21.39 -22.20
N ALA A 428 -4.31 -22.40 -21.34
CA ALA A 428 -5.08 -23.62 -21.59
C ALA A 428 -6.61 -23.41 -21.57
N LEU A 429 -7.09 -22.31 -21.01
CA LEU A 429 -8.49 -21.94 -20.93
C LEU A 429 -8.94 -20.98 -22.05
N GLY A 430 -8.02 -20.43 -22.78
CA GLY A 430 -8.27 -19.52 -23.93
C GLY A 430 -8.26 -20.25 -25.19
#